data_54227e02bd0fec7cbd67a321b8bd8687
#
_entry.id   54227e02bd0fec7cbd67a321b8bd8687
#
_cell.length_a   1.000
_cell.length_b   1.000
_cell.length_c   1.000
_cell.angle_alpha   90.00
_cell.angle_beta   90.00
_cell.angle_gamma   90.00
#
_symmetry.space_group_name_H-M   'P 1'
#
loop_
_entity.id
_entity.type
_entity.pdbx_description
1 polymer ?
#
loop_
_entity_poly.entity_id
_entity_poly.type
_entity_poly.pdbx_seq_one_letter_code
_entity_poly.pdbx_strand_id
1 'polypeptide(L)'
;MRGAAFDLTPGGILLLAVLYFLGDVQIFAALLFSAAIHEWGHGAALKLCGCRVTRVRLDGTGLCMDYRGPRLSRPKAFFVAAAGPAAGALGAWVTSFWGNWFGSPFLLLCSGTGLILTVFNLLPARPLDGWRMLTALCPPLAEPVSFAAALTVMTAGLWCASRGTGIGLAVIGTILLWQGSGEDARLPRRKYVA
;
A
#
# COMPACT_ATOMS: atom_id res chain seq x y z
N MET A 1 24.71 5.29 -14.89
CA MET A 1 23.68 5.13 -13.82
C MET A 1 22.56 4.25 -14.38
N ARG A 2 22.44 2.98 -13.96
CA ARG A 2 21.31 2.15 -14.40
C ARG A 2 20.10 2.55 -13.55
N GLY A 3 19.03 3.04 -14.19
CA GLY A 3 17.75 3.35 -13.53
C GLY A 3 17.12 2.08 -12.92
N ALA A 4 16.15 2.24 -12.02
CA ALA A 4 15.36 1.12 -11.52
C ALA A 4 14.60 0.48 -12.70
N ALA A 5 14.63 -0.85 -12.79
CA ALA A 5 13.82 -1.57 -13.78
C ALA A 5 12.35 -1.55 -13.34
N PHE A 6 11.44 -1.31 -14.28
CA PHE A 6 10.00 -1.46 -14.04
C PHE A 6 9.55 -2.81 -14.59
N ASP A 7 8.80 -3.55 -13.79
CA ASP A 7 8.34 -4.90 -14.10
C ASP A 7 6.82 -4.98 -13.90
N LEU A 8 6.11 -5.36 -14.95
CA LEU A 8 4.66 -5.50 -14.93
C LEU A 8 4.31 -6.98 -15.03
N THR A 9 3.79 -7.55 -13.93
CA THR A 9 3.39 -8.95 -13.91
C THR A 9 2.00 -9.16 -14.49
N PRO A 10 1.63 -10.40 -14.91
CA PRO A 10 0.26 -10.70 -15.34
C PRO A 10 -0.79 -10.33 -14.29
N GLY A 11 -0.49 -10.54 -13.00
CA GLY A 11 -1.36 -10.12 -11.89
C GLY A 11 -1.52 -8.60 -11.79
N GLY A 12 -0.46 -7.84 -12.06
CA GLY A 12 -0.51 -6.39 -12.13
C GLY A 12 -1.33 -5.87 -13.31
N ILE A 13 -1.22 -6.52 -14.48
CA ILE A 13 -2.05 -6.20 -15.64
C ILE A 13 -3.53 -6.44 -15.31
N LEU A 14 -3.84 -7.59 -14.69
CA LEU A 14 -5.20 -7.93 -14.27
C LEU A 14 -5.74 -6.91 -13.27
N LEU A 15 -4.93 -6.52 -12.27
CA LEU A 15 -5.31 -5.49 -11.29
C LEU A 15 -5.66 -4.17 -11.97
N LEU A 16 -4.80 -3.69 -12.88
CA LEU A 16 -5.05 -2.45 -13.63
C LEU A 16 -6.31 -2.56 -14.49
N ALA A 17 -6.51 -3.70 -15.18
CA ALA A 17 -7.69 -3.94 -16.00
C ALA A 17 -8.96 -3.92 -15.14
N VAL A 18 -8.97 -4.62 -14.01
CA VAL A 18 -10.12 -4.64 -13.09
C VAL A 18 -10.43 -3.23 -12.59
N LEU A 19 -9.42 -2.46 -12.14
CA LEU A 19 -9.61 -1.09 -11.68
C LEU A 19 -10.12 -0.16 -12.79
N TYR A 20 -9.64 -0.34 -14.02
CA TYR A 20 -10.07 0.44 -15.20
C TYR A 20 -11.51 0.12 -15.61
N PHE A 21 -11.89 -1.18 -15.67
CA PHE A 21 -13.21 -1.59 -16.13
C PHE A 21 -14.31 -1.47 -15.08
N LEU A 22 -13.96 -1.54 -13.77
CA LEU A 22 -14.94 -1.40 -12.69
C LEU A 22 -15.11 0.04 -12.20
N GLY A 23 -14.21 0.95 -12.57
CA GLY A 23 -14.20 2.34 -12.12
C GLY A 23 -14.37 3.34 -13.26
N ASP A 24 -14.65 4.58 -12.89
CA ASP A 24 -14.53 5.73 -13.78
C ASP A 24 -13.05 6.01 -14.08
N VAL A 25 -12.75 6.47 -15.30
CA VAL A 25 -11.39 6.81 -15.73
C VAL A 25 -10.72 7.87 -14.83
N GLN A 26 -11.50 8.79 -14.27
CA GLN A 26 -10.99 9.81 -13.35
C GLN A 26 -10.61 9.20 -12.01
N ILE A 27 -11.41 8.26 -11.49
CA ILE A 27 -11.11 7.52 -10.26
C ILE A 27 -9.84 6.67 -10.47
N PHE A 28 -9.73 5.98 -11.60
CA PHE A 28 -8.55 5.20 -11.95
C PHE A 28 -7.28 6.08 -12.01
N ALA A 29 -7.35 7.23 -12.70
CA ALA A 29 -6.24 8.18 -12.80
C ALA A 29 -5.85 8.76 -11.43
N ALA A 30 -6.83 9.15 -10.60
CA ALA A 30 -6.62 9.67 -9.26
C ALA A 30 -5.99 8.61 -8.34
N LEU A 31 -6.41 7.35 -8.45
CA LEU A 31 -5.84 6.25 -7.68
C LEU A 31 -4.37 5.99 -8.07
N LEU A 32 -4.06 5.96 -9.37
CA LEU A 32 -2.68 5.81 -9.85
C LEU A 32 -1.79 6.96 -9.41
N PHE A 33 -2.29 8.19 -9.48
CA PHE A 33 -1.57 9.38 -9.01
C PHE A 33 -1.27 9.30 -7.51
N SER A 34 -2.27 8.95 -6.71
CA SER A 34 -2.13 8.80 -5.25
C SER A 34 -1.18 7.67 -4.88
N ALA A 35 -1.26 6.53 -5.58
CA ALA A 35 -0.35 5.40 -5.39
C ALA A 35 1.10 5.80 -5.75
N ALA A 36 1.31 6.55 -6.83
CA ALA A 36 2.64 7.01 -7.23
C ALA A 36 3.29 7.92 -6.16
N ILE A 37 2.52 8.84 -5.55
CA ILE A 37 3.00 9.69 -4.45
C ILE A 37 3.37 8.83 -3.23
N HIS A 38 2.52 7.88 -2.87
CA HIS A 38 2.74 6.97 -1.76
C HIS A 38 4.04 6.16 -1.96
N GLU A 39 4.21 5.53 -3.10
CA GLU A 39 5.42 4.75 -3.43
C GLU A 39 6.68 5.62 -3.51
N TRP A 40 6.53 6.84 -4.03
CA TRP A 40 7.64 7.80 -4.03
C TRP A 40 8.14 8.09 -2.61
N GLY A 41 7.23 8.16 -1.62
CA GLY A 41 7.59 8.30 -0.21
C GLY A 41 8.51 7.19 0.28
N HIS A 42 8.18 5.92 0.00
CA HIS A 42 9.03 4.79 0.32
C HIS A 42 10.39 4.85 -0.38
N GLY A 43 10.39 5.16 -1.69
CA GLY A 43 11.61 5.29 -2.48
C GLY A 43 12.55 6.39 -1.96
N ALA A 44 12.00 7.54 -1.56
CA ALA A 44 12.77 8.63 -0.95
C ALA A 44 13.38 8.22 0.40
N ALA A 45 12.61 7.57 1.27
CA ALA A 45 13.08 7.08 2.55
C ALA A 45 14.16 6.00 2.41
N LEU A 46 14.00 5.06 1.46
CA LEU A 46 15.03 4.07 1.15
C LEU A 46 16.34 4.73 0.73
N LYS A 47 16.26 5.74 -0.14
CA LYS A 47 17.43 6.50 -0.58
C LYS A 47 18.12 7.23 0.59
N LEU A 48 17.36 7.85 1.48
CA LEU A 48 17.87 8.49 2.70
C LEU A 48 18.53 7.49 3.65
N CYS A 49 18.06 6.24 3.68
CA CYS A 49 18.67 5.16 4.46
C CYS A 49 19.92 4.54 3.82
N GLY A 50 20.37 5.05 2.65
CA GLY A 50 21.53 4.54 1.91
C GLY A 50 21.21 3.33 1.04
N CYS A 51 19.93 3.02 0.84
CA CYS A 51 19.48 1.95 -0.06
C CYS A 51 19.23 2.49 -1.46
N ARG A 52 19.37 1.62 -2.46
CA ARG A 52 19.06 1.93 -3.85
C ARG A 52 17.93 1.04 -4.34
N VAL A 53 16.84 1.63 -4.80
CA VAL A 53 15.77 0.90 -5.49
C VAL A 53 16.33 0.34 -6.80
N THR A 54 16.20 -0.97 -6.98
CA THR A 54 16.72 -1.69 -8.15
C THR A 54 15.62 -2.09 -9.11
N ARG A 55 14.42 -2.32 -8.59
CA ARG A 55 13.25 -2.72 -9.38
C ARG A 55 11.98 -2.22 -8.72
N VAL A 56 11.04 -1.75 -9.52
CA VAL A 56 9.66 -1.47 -9.13
C VAL A 56 8.78 -2.46 -9.89
N ARG A 57 8.00 -3.26 -9.17
CA ARG A 57 7.14 -4.29 -9.75
C ARG A 57 5.70 -3.99 -9.39
N LEU A 58 4.83 -4.04 -10.39
CA LEU A 58 3.39 -4.05 -10.18
C LEU A 58 2.89 -5.49 -10.29
N ASP A 59 2.33 -6.01 -9.23
CA ASP A 59 1.71 -7.34 -9.17
C ASP A 59 0.23 -7.26 -8.76
N GLY A 60 -0.44 -8.42 -8.61
CA GLY A 60 -1.85 -8.48 -8.22
C GLY A 60 -2.16 -7.95 -6.81
N THR A 61 -1.14 -7.67 -6.00
CA THR A 61 -1.26 -7.13 -4.64
C THR A 61 -0.93 -5.64 -4.56
N GLY A 62 -0.49 -5.04 -5.67
CA GLY A 62 -0.09 -3.65 -5.76
C GLY A 62 1.36 -3.43 -6.20
N LEU A 63 1.92 -2.27 -5.87
CA LEU A 63 3.30 -1.92 -6.19
C LEU A 63 4.26 -2.48 -5.13
N CYS A 64 5.33 -3.12 -5.58
CA CYS A 64 6.41 -3.65 -4.76
C CYS A 64 7.75 -3.07 -5.20
N MET A 65 8.59 -2.65 -4.25
CA MET A 65 9.94 -2.17 -4.52
C MET A 65 10.99 -3.15 -4.03
N ASP A 66 11.85 -3.61 -4.95
CA ASP A 66 13.08 -4.33 -4.60
C ASP A 66 14.20 -3.31 -4.44
N TYR A 67 14.98 -3.43 -3.38
CA TYR A 67 16.12 -2.53 -3.13
C TYR A 67 17.37 -3.27 -2.70
N ARG A 68 18.53 -2.64 -2.89
CA ARG A 68 19.83 -3.11 -2.42
C ARG A 68 20.46 -2.03 -1.53
N GLY A 69 21.15 -2.48 -0.47
CA GLY A 69 21.80 -1.58 0.46
C GLY A 69 22.08 -2.24 1.81
N PRO A 70 22.47 -1.46 2.82
CA PRO A 70 22.71 -1.97 4.17
C PRO A 70 21.42 -2.54 4.77
N ARG A 71 21.56 -3.51 5.67
CA ARG A 71 20.43 -4.00 6.46
C ARG A 71 19.79 -2.85 7.22
N LEU A 72 18.49 -2.68 7.05
CA LEU A 72 17.75 -1.67 7.79
C LEU A 72 17.63 -2.09 9.26
N SER A 73 18.07 -1.22 10.17
CA SER A 73 17.73 -1.36 11.59
C SER A 73 16.24 -1.15 11.81
N ARG A 74 15.69 -1.62 12.93
CA ARG A 74 14.26 -1.47 13.25
C ARG A 74 13.74 -0.03 13.09
N PRO A 75 14.43 1.02 13.62
CA PRO A 75 14.00 2.41 13.42
C PRO A 75 13.98 2.82 11.95
N LYS A 76 14.99 2.40 11.16
CA LYS A 76 15.04 2.69 9.73
C LYS A 76 13.94 1.95 8.96
N ALA A 77 13.64 0.69 9.32
CA ALA A 77 12.56 -0.07 8.73
C ALA A 77 11.19 0.58 9.02
N PHE A 78 10.97 1.04 10.26
CA PHE A 78 9.79 1.81 10.63
C PHE A 78 9.68 3.10 9.82
N PHE A 79 10.78 3.88 9.73
CA PHE A 79 10.81 5.13 8.98
C PHE A 79 10.46 4.91 7.50
N VAL A 80 11.03 3.88 6.87
CA VAL A 80 10.72 3.53 5.47
C VAL A 80 9.25 3.14 5.33
N ALA A 81 8.70 2.31 6.23
CA ALA A 81 7.30 1.90 6.18
C ALA A 81 6.33 3.07 6.41
N ALA A 82 6.67 4.02 7.30
CA ALA A 82 5.84 5.19 7.57
C ALA A 82 5.91 6.26 6.47
N ALA A 83 6.98 6.27 5.67
CA ALA A 83 7.22 7.32 4.67
C ALA A 83 6.21 7.32 3.52
N GLY A 84 5.72 6.14 3.10
CA GLY A 84 4.65 6.01 2.10
C GLY A 84 3.35 6.67 2.58
N PRO A 85 2.78 6.20 3.71
CA PRO A 85 1.60 6.83 4.29
C PRO A 85 1.76 8.32 4.56
N ALA A 86 2.92 8.76 5.05
CA ALA A 86 3.20 10.18 5.28
C ALA A 86 3.19 10.99 3.97
N ALA A 87 3.83 10.49 2.91
CA ALA A 87 3.80 11.13 1.59
C ALA A 87 2.38 11.14 1.00
N GLY A 88 1.62 10.04 1.15
CA GLY A 88 0.23 9.94 0.73
C GLY A 88 -0.67 10.96 1.45
N ALA A 89 -0.55 11.08 2.77
CA ALA A 89 -1.29 12.07 3.56
C ALA A 89 -0.94 13.50 3.17
N LEU A 90 0.35 13.81 2.98
CA LEU A 90 0.80 15.12 2.51
C LEU A 90 0.26 15.41 1.10
N GLY A 91 0.33 14.44 0.19
CA GLY A 91 -0.21 14.55 -1.15
C GLY A 91 -1.72 14.82 -1.15
N ALA A 92 -2.47 14.09 -0.32
CA ALA A 92 -3.90 14.29 -0.16
C ALA A 92 -4.22 15.70 0.39
N TRP A 93 -3.45 16.18 1.35
CA TRP A 93 -3.59 17.54 1.88
C TRP A 93 -3.32 18.60 0.80
N VAL A 94 -2.21 18.47 0.07
CA VAL A 94 -1.83 19.41 -1.02
C VAL A 94 -2.88 19.42 -2.12
N THR A 95 -3.34 18.25 -2.57
CA THR A 95 -4.38 18.17 -3.61
C THR A 95 -5.73 18.68 -3.13
N SER A 96 -6.07 18.52 -1.84
CA SER A 96 -7.25 19.15 -1.25
C SER A 96 -7.16 20.67 -1.26
N PHE A 97 -6.03 21.23 -0.82
CA PHE A 97 -5.82 22.67 -0.78
C PHE A 97 -5.96 23.29 -2.18
N TRP A 98 -5.23 22.77 -3.17
CA TRP A 98 -5.28 23.28 -4.54
C TRP A 98 -6.60 22.95 -5.23
N GLY A 99 -7.21 21.80 -4.92
CA GLY A 99 -8.52 21.41 -5.43
C GLY A 99 -9.62 22.41 -5.04
N ASN A 100 -9.62 22.84 -3.77
CA ASN A 100 -10.54 23.88 -3.29
C ASN A 100 -10.20 25.24 -3.88
N TRP A 101 -8.91 25.59 -3.97
CA TRP A 101 -8.49 26.90 -4.49
C TRP A 101 -8.88 27.10 -5.96
N PHE A 102 -8.68 26.06 -6.79
CA PHE A 102 -8.98 26.12 -8.23
C PHE A 102 -10.37 25.61 -8.59
N GLY A 103 -11.15 25.13 -7.62
CA GLY A 103 -12.44 24.49 -7.90
C GLY A 103 -12.31 23.22 -8.77
N SER A 104 -11.21 22.48 -8.62
CA SER A 104 -10.92 21.31 -9.46
C SER A 104 -11.47 20.01 -8.85
N PRO A 105 -12.52 19.41 -9.44
CA PRO A 105 -13.07 18.13 -8.95
C PRO A 105 -12.05 17.00 -9.01
N PHE A 106 -11.16 17.00 -10.02
CA PHE A 106 -10.12 15.98 -10.15
C PHE A 106 -9.10 16.02 -9.02
N LEU A 107 -8.64 17.21 -8.61
CA LEU A 107 -7.72 17.34 -7.46
C LEU A 107 -8.39 16.92 -6.14
N LEU A 108 -9.67 17.24 -5.95
CA LEU A 108 -10.43 16.79 -4.80
C LEU A 108 -10.60 15.25 -4.81
N LEU A 109 -10.80 14.67 -5.99
CA LEU A 109 -10.83 13.21 -6.15
C LEU A 109 -9.47 12.58 -5.80
N CYS A 110 -8.34 13.18 -6.25
CA CYS A 110 -7.00 12.75 -5.86
C CYS A 110 -6.78 12.83 -4.34
N SER A 111 -7.29 13.89 -3.70
CA SER A 111 -7.24 14.01 -2.24
C SER A 111 -8.01 12.88 -1.54
N GLY A 112 -9.26 12.63 -1.95
CA GLY A 112 -10.08 11.57 -1.37
C GLY A 112 -9.48 10.18 -1.55
N THR A 113 -9.06 9.84 -2.77
CA THR A 113 -8.42 8.55 -3.07
C THR A 113 -7.09 8.38 -2.35
N GLY A 114 -6.28 9.46 -2.24
CA GLY A 114 -5.03 9.47 -1.51
C GLY A 114 -5.21 9.26 -0.01
N LEU A 115 -6.24 9.87 0.58
CA LEU A 115 -6.57 9.68 1.99
C LEU A 115 -7.04 8.25 2.27
N ILE A 116 -7.93 7.71 1.44
CA ILE A 116 -8.40 6.32 1.54
C ILE A 116 -7.23 5.35 1.43
N LEU A 117 -6.36 5.52 0.43
CA LEU A 117 -5.18 4.69 0.24
C LEU A 117 -4.24 4.75 1.45
N THR A 118 -4.04 5.95 2.01
CA THR A 118 -3.20 6.16 3.20
C THR A 118 -3.77 5.44 4.42
N VAL A 119 -5.05 5.63 4.72
CA VAL A 119 -5.73 4.99 5.86
C VAL A 119 -5.71 3.48 5.70
N PHE A 120 -5.97 2.98 4.49
CA PHE A 120 -5.93 1.56 4.19
C PHE A 120 -4.53 0.97 4.41
N ASN A 121 -3.46 1.62 3.94
CA ASN A 121 -2.10 1.15 4.13
C ASN A 121 -1.61 1.22 5.59
N LEU A 122 -2.24 2.04 6.43
CA LEU A 122 -1.96 2.07 7.87
C LEU A 122 -2.61 0.92 8.65
N LEU A 123 -3.51 0.14 8.04
CA LEU A 123 -4.04 -1.04 8.71
C LEU A 123 -2.91 -2.02 9.05
N PRO A 124 -2.89 -2.57 10.27
CA PRO A 124 -1.85 -3.50 10.70
C PRO A 124 -2.09 -4.92 10.16
N ALA A 125 -2.42 -5.03 8.88
CA ALA A 125 -2.69 -6.28 8.17
C ALA A 125 -1.66 -6.50 7.06
N ARG A 126 -1.18 -7.76 6.89
CA ARG A 126 -0.29 -8.10 5.76
C ARG A 126 -1.00 -7.90 4.43
N PRO A 127 -0.30 -7.42 3.42
CA PRO A 127 1.11 -6.98 3.33
C PRO A 127 1.31 -5.47 3.53
N LEU A 128 0.37 -4.77 4.15
CA LEU A 128 0.27 -3.32 4.25
C LEU A 128 1.38 -2.70 5.11
N ASP A 129 1.59 -1.39 4.97
CA ASP A 129 2.66 -0.68 5.68
C ASP A 129 2.45 -0.64 7.19
N GLY A 130 1.19 -0.57 7.66
CA GLY A 130 0.87 -0.65 9.09
C GLY A 130 1.38 -1.93 9.74
N TRP A 131 1.30 -3.07 9.05
CA TRP A 131 1.93 -4.31 9.52
C TRP A 131 3.46 -4.22 9.55
N ARG A 132 4.08 -3.63 8.52
CA ARG A 132 5.54 -3.43 8.48
C ARG A 132 6.01 -2.52 9.60
N MET A 133 5.26 -1.44 9.90
CA MET A 133 5.52 -0.54 11.03
C MET A 133 5.41 -1.30 12.35
N LEU A 134 4.35 -2.10 12.54
CA LEU A 134 4.15 -2.90 13.75
C LEU A 134 5.26 -3.95 13.91
N THR A 135 5.68 -4.61 12.83
CA THR A 135 6.79 -5.58 12.84
C THR A 135 8.11 -4.92 13.25
N ALA A 136 8.35 -3.67 12.85
CA ALA A 136 9.54 -2.93 13.24
C ALA A 136 9.50 -2.52 14.73
N LEU A 137 8.33 -2.17 15.26
CA LEU A 137 8.14 -1.75 16.66
C LEU A 137 8.04 -2.93 17.62
N CYS A 138 7.14 -3.86 17.34
CA CYS A 138 6.80 -4.97 18.22
C CYS A 138 6.58 -6.27 17.42
N PRO A 139 7.66 -6.98 17.01
CA PRO A 139 7.57 -8.18 16.18
C PRO A 139 6.63 -9.27 16.72
N PRO A 140 6.58 -9.56 18.05
CA PRO A 140 5.72 -10.63 18.55
C PRO A 140 4.22 -10.34 18.41
N LEU A 141 3.82 -9.06 18.35
CA LEU A 141 2.43 -8.67 18.18
C LEU A 141 2.03 -8.55 16.70
N ALA A 142 2.98 -8.52 15.77
CA ALA A 142 2.69 -8.24 14.37
C ALA A 142 1.77 -9.29 13.72
N GLU A 143 2.00 -10.58 13.97
CA GLU A 143 1.19 -11.65 13.40
C GLU A 143 -0.22 -11.72 14.00
N PRO A 144 -0.41 -11.79 15.34
CA PRO A 144 -1.75 -11.88 15.90
C PRO A 144 -2.59 -10.64 15.60
N VAL A 145 -1.98 -9.45 15.62
CA VAL A 145 -2.68 -8.20 15.28
C VAL A 145 -3.05 -8.15 13.80
N SER A 146 -2.15 -8.62 12.91
CA SER A 146 -2.44 -8.70 11.47
C SER A 146 -3.63 -9.62 11.19
N PHE A 147 -3.66 -10.78 11.81
CA PHE A 147 -4.79 -11.71 11.68
C PHE A 147 -6.10 -11.11 12.19
N ALA A 148 -6.07 -10.50 13.37
CA ALA A 148 -7.25 -9.85 13.96
C ALA A 148 -7.75 -8.69 13.09
N ALA A 149 -6.85 -7.86 12.55
CA ALA A 149 -7.21 -6.75 11.65
C ALA A 149 -7.84 -7.25 10.36
N ALA A 150 -7.26 -8.26 9.71
CA ALA A 150 -7.81 -8.85 8.50
C ALA A 150 -9.18 -9.50 8.73
N LEU A 151 -9.36 -10.19 9.86
CA LEU A 151 -10.63 -10.79 10.28
C LEU A 151 -11.68 -9.70 10.52
N THR A 152 -11.30 -8.60 11.17
CA THR A 152 -12.19 -7.45 11.40
C THR A 152 -12.68 -6.83 10.09
N VAL A 153 -11.76 -6.61 9.14
CA VAL A 153 -12.12 -6.07 7.80
C VAL A 153 -13.07 -7.03 7.08
N MET A 154 -12.81 -8.33 7.11
CA MET A 154 -13.66 -9.34 6.49
C MET A 154 -15.05 -9.38 7.11
N THR A 155 -15.14 -9.45 8.45
CA THR A 155 -16.43 -9.53 9.14
C THR A 155 -17.25 -8.25 8.99
N ALA A 156 -16.61 -7.08 9.05
CA ALA A 156 -17.25 -5.80 8.75
C ALA A 156 -17.77 -5.76 7.29
N GLY A 157 -16.97 -6.24 6.34
CA GLY A 157 -17.37 -6.34 4.94
C GLY A 157 -18.56 -7.28 4.73
N LEU A 158 -18.58 -8.45 5.37
CA LEU A 158 -19.70 -9.40 5.32
C LEU A 158 -20.96 -8.79 5.94
N TRP A 159 -20.82 -8.09 7.06
CA TRP A 159 -21.94 -7.41 7.69
C TRP A 159 -22.52 -6.29 6.79
N CYS A 160 -21.67 -5.49 6.15
CA CYS A 160 -22.11 -4.50 5.17
C CYS A 160 -22.74 -5.16 3.93
N ALA A 161 -22.21 -6.29 3.46
CA ALA A 161 -22.74 -7.04 2.34
C ALA A 161 -24.16 -7.57 2.62
N SER A 162 -24.44 -8.01 3.86
CA SER A 162 -25.79 -8.42 4.27
C SER A 162 -26.80 -7.26 4.23
N ARG A 163 -26.33 -6.02 4.19
CA ARG A 163 -27.12 -4.78 4.03
C ARG A 163 -27.17 -4.28 2.57
N GLY A 164 -26.64 -5.07 1.60
CA GLY A 164 -26.61 -4.72 0.18
C GLY A 164 -25.42 -3.82 -0.23
N THR A 165 -24.44 -3.61 0.65
CA THR A 165 -23.25 -2.78 0.41
C THR A 165 -22.00 -3.51 0.90
N GLY A 166 -20.80 -3.04 0.51
CA GLY A 166 -19.55 -3.48 1.14
C GLY A 166 -18.99 -4.83 0.67
N ILE A 167 -19.48 -5.43 -0.41
CA ILE A 167 -18.94 -6.69 -0.97
C ILE A 167 -17.43 -6.57 -1.23
N GLY A 168 -16.99 -5.42 -1.77
CA GLY A 168 -15.57 -5.16 -1.99
C GLY A 168 -14.73 -5.24 -0.72
N LEU A 169 -15.25 -4.74 0.41
CA LEU A 169 -14.56 -4.81 1.70
C LEU A 169 -14.43 -6.25 2.20
N ALA A 170 -15.46 -7.09 2.00
CA ALA A 170 -15.41 -8.51 2.33
C ALA A 170 -14.35 -9.25 1.49
N VAL A 171 -14.29 -8.97 0.19
CA VAL A 171 -13.28 -9.53 -0.72
C VAL A 171 -11.87 -9.11 -0.28
N ILE A 172 -11.66 -7.83 0.02
CA ILE A 172 -10.38 -7.31 0.51
C ILE A 172 -9.97 -8.02 1.81
N GLY A 173 -10.88 -8.12 2.79
CA GLY A 173 -10.62 -8.81 4.05
C GLY A 173 -10.24 -10.28 3.84
N THR A 174 -10.91 -10.98 2.92
CA THR A 174 -10.58 -12.36 2.55
C THR A 174 -9.19 -12.48 1.93
N ILE A 175 -8.82 -11.55 1.04
CA ILE A 175 -7.48 -11.51 0.42
C ILE A 175 -6.42 -11.26 1.49
N LEU A 176 -6.64 -10.34 2.43
CA LEU A 176 -5.72 -10.05 3.53
C LEU A 176 -5.51 -11.27 4.44
N LEU A 177 -6.59 -12.02 4.76
CA LEU A 177 -6.50 -13.26 5.52
C LEU A 177 -5.71 -14.33 4.76
N TRP A 178 -5.99 -14.51 3.47
CA TRP A 178 -5.28 -15.49 2.65
C TRP A 178 -3.79 -15.19 2.55
N GLN A 179 -3.42 -13.93 2.35
CA GLN A 179 -2.01 -13.50 2.33
C GLN A 179 -1.34 -13.65 3.71
N GLY A 180 -2.10 -13.49 4.79
CA GLY A 180 -1.61 -13.72 6.15
C GLY A 180 -1.36 -15.20 6.46
N SER A 181 -2.12 -16.12 5.85
CA SER A 181 -2.03 -17.58 6.08
C SER A 181 -1.11 -18.31 5.11
N GLY A 182 -0.66 -17.70 4.02
CA GLY A 182 0.17 -18.33 2.99
C GLY A 182 1.58 -18.69 3.46
N GLU A 183 2.20 -19.68 2.78
CA GLU A 183 3.59 -20.12 3.04
C GLU A 183 4.64 -19.01 2.88
N ASP A 184 4.33 -17.95 2.16
CA ASP A 184 5.15 -16.73 2.11
C ASP A 184 5.28 -16.03 3.48
N ALA A 185 4.41 -16.36 4.44
CA ALA A 185 4.56 -15.99 5.85
C ALA A 185 5.84 -16.56 6.48
N ARG A 186 6.38 -17.66 5.95
CA ARG A 186 7.57 -18.34 6.47
C ARG A 186 8.89 -17.88 5.87
N LEU A 187 8.90 -16.99 4.86
CA LEU A 187 10.10 -16.53 4.18
C LEU A 187 10.30 -15.00 4.15
N PRO A 188 10.30 -14.29 5.31
CA PRO A 188 10.76 -12.91 5.32
C PRO A 188 12.30 -12.78 5.22
N ARG A 189 13.04 -13.91 5.19
CA ARG A 189 14.51 -13.89 5.34
C ARG A 189 15.31 -13.71 4.05
N ARG A 190 14.72 -13.79 2.85
CA ARG A 190 15.50 -13.71 1.59
C ARG A 190 15.24 -12.51 0.69
N LYS A 191 14.15 -11.76 0.86
CA LYS A 191 13.93 -10.52 0.08
C LYS A 191 14.66 -9.29 0.63
N TYR A 192 15.24 -9.41 1.85
CA TYR A 192 16.00 -8.34 2.50
C TYR A 192 17.47 -8.69 2.71
N VAL A 193 18.01 -9.67 2.00
CA VAL A 193 19.40 -10.11 2.13
C VAL A 193 20.13 -10.00 0.81
N ALA A 194 21.06 -9.15 0.80
CA ALA A 194 22.30 -8.89 0.06
C ALA A 194 22.37 -7.52 -0.54
#